data_e8eaf770661ae56759ea6f2744e33a78
#
_entry.id   e8eaf770661ae56759ea6f2744e33a78
#
_cell.length_a   1.000
_cell.length_b   1.000
_cell.length_c   1.000
_cell.angle_alpha   90.00
_cell.angle_beta   90.00
_cell.angle_gamma   90.00
#
_symmetry.space_group_name_H-M   'P 1'
#
loop_
_entity.id
_entity.type
_entity.pdbx_description
1 polymer ?
#
loop_
_entity_poly.entity_id
_entity_poly.type
_entity_poly.pdbx_seq_one_letter_code
_entity_poly.pdbx_strand_id
1 'polypeptide(L)'
;MIPSLTILWPNLSAPAIEETRFSYKFCHSMSKQLCEEAGLRVSWVNYSGDPTLGEMLPGIDGDRVLVVTDPETVLSAPAVIAMIMCIENGFIACGPVYNHTISPDQTAALPVSYVDIETYLEVAEMIAEREENRHSAVESLDPACVLYRLDCLEQLPIECRLSEIPPSITNLNIGEVAVAKGALVHYGFKNDFEREDLVELVPESAKRILDIGCAIGGYGKRLKTVRPEIFLMGVEQNPVMAQSAERYYDDVVRCPVEEVNLTDNFDLVNCGDILEHLRDPWSILKRLNSLLRHGGYLILSVPNAGHWSVVRDLLKGRFRYVPAGLLCVTHLRWFTESSIRNALEEAGFSIETFQRKQIPPTPRGQAFIRNMCAAGYGDEKSLTTNEFIIRAVKR
;
A
#
# COMPACT_ATOMS: atom_id res chain seq x y z
N MET A 1 -20.43 -23.99 17.75
CA MET A 1 -19.13 -23.53 18.28
C MET A 1 -18.30 -23.12 17.08
N ILE A 2 -17.72 -21.93 17.07
CA ILE A 2 -16.76 -21.56 16.02
C ILE A 2 -15.56 -22.50 16.22
N PRO A 3 -15.12 -23.22 15.18
CA PRO A 3 -13.99 -24.16 15.26
C PRO A 3 -12.73 -23.44 15.73
N SER A 4 -11.84 -24.17 16.39
CA SER A 4 -10.54 -23.63 16.77
C SER A 4 -9.68 -23.42 15.53
N LEU A 5 -9.12 -22.25 15.38
CA LEU A 5 -8.27 -21.83 14.27
C LEU A 5 -6.89 -21.49 14.79
N THR A 6 -5.84 -22.07 14.23
CA THR A 6 -4.48 -21.62 14.44
C THR A 6 -4.02 -20.75 13.26
N ILE A 7 -3.49 -19.56 13.55
CA ILE A 7 -2.86 -18.69 12.53
C ILE A 7 -1.35 -18.74 12.72
N LEU A 8 -0.65 -19.19 11.69
CA LEU A 8 0.80 -19.14 11.60
C LEU A 8 1.19 -17.81 10.97
N TRP A 9 1.98 -16.99 11.70
CA TRP A 9 2.37 -15.64 11.28
C TRP A 9 3.89 -15.47 11.22
N PRO A 10 4.46 -14.95 10.14
CA PRO A 10 5.89 -14.79 10.01
C PRO A 10 6.43 -13.66 10.91
N ASN A 11 7.54 -13.95 11.59
CA ASN A 11 8.34 -12.93 12.25
C ASN A 11 9.27 -12.24 11.24
N LEU A 12 9.65 -11.00 11.55
CA LEU A 12 10.73 -10.33 10.83
C LEU A 12 12.04 -11.11 10.98
N SER A 13 12.56 -11.65 9.90
CA SER A 13 13.93 -12.10 9.80
C SER A 13 14.86 -10.88 9.61
N ALA A 14 15.85 -10.74 10.51
CA ALA A 14 16.81 -9.63 10.70
C ALA A 14 17.28 -8.84 9.46
N PRO A 15 18.04 -7.77 9.59
CA PRO A 15 17.72 -6.43 10.07
C PRO A 15 16.93 -5.62 9.04
N ALA A 16 15.61 -5.55 9.23
CA ALA A 16 14.78 -4.67 8.41
C ALA A 16 14.93 -3.21 8.85
N ILE A 17 14.78 -2.27 7.92
CA ILE A 17 14.65 -0.84 8.21
C ILE A 17 13.43 -0.60 9.12
N GLU A 18 13.43 0.51 9.84
CA GLU A 18 12.43 0.82 10.87
C GLU A 18 11.00 0.85 10.30
N GLU A 19 10.83 1.35 9.08
CA GLU A 19 9.55 1.40 8.36
C GLU A 19 8.99 0.00 8.07
N THR A 20 9.82 -0.92 7.61
CA THR A 20 9.42 -2.32 7.37
C THR A 20 9.03 -3.00 8.69
N ARG A 21 9.75 -2.71 9.78
CA ARG A 21 9.39 -3.22 11.12
C ARG A 21 8.05 -2.67 11.59
N PHE A 22 7.76 -1.40 11.32
CA PHE A 22 6.46 -0.81 11.63
C PHE A 22 5.36 -1.48 10.81
N SER A 23 5.53 -1.64 9.49
CA SER A 23 4.55 -2.29 8.61
C SER A 23 4.16 -3.67 9.14
N TYR A 24 5.14 -4.51 9.42
CA TYR A 24 4.90 -5.89 9.90
C TYR A 24 4.19 -5.93 11.26
N LYS A 25 4.64 -5.10 12.22
CA LYS A 25 3.98 -5.01 13.52
C LYS A 25 2.55 -4.50 13.40
N PHE A 26 2.33 -3.52 12.53
CA PHE A 26 1.02 -2.97 12.25
C PHE A 26 0.08 -4.05 11.69
N CYS A 27 0.48 -4.76 10.64
CA CYS A 27 -0.33 -5.80 9.99
C CYS A 27 -0.70 -6.91 10.98
N HIS A 28 0.28 -7.42 11.74
CA HIS A 28 0.05 -8.45 12.76
C HIS A 28 -0.92 -7.96 13.85
N SER A 29 -0.64 -6.80 14.46
CA SER A 29 -1.48 -6.26 15.54
C SER A 29 -2.89 -5.95 15.07
N MET A 30 -3.02 -5.40 13.86
CA MET A 30 -4.31 -5.08 13.27
C MET A 30 -5.11 -6.33 12.97
N SER A 31 -4.52 -7.34 12.32
CA SER A 31 -5.18 -8.62 12.04
C SER A 31 -5.65 -9.30 13.32
N LYS A 32 -4.82 -9.28 14.38
CA LYS A 32 -5.16 -9.83 15.68
C LYS A 32 -6.34 -9.11 16.30
N GLN A 33 -6.28 -7.78 16.37
CA GLN A 33 -7.37 -6.94 16.90
C GLN A 33 -8.69 -7.20 16.17
N LEU A 34 -8.67 -7.22 14.83
CA LEU A 34 -9.88 -7.41 14.02
C LEU A 34 -10.51 -8.79 14.23
N CYS A 35 -9.71 -9.83 14.38
CA CYS A 35 -10.20 -11.17 14.70
C CYS A 35 -10.81 -11.25 16.12
N GLU A 36 -10.13 -10.62 17.10
CA GLU A 36 -10.59 -10.59 18.49
C GLU A 36 -11.90 -9.80 18.65
N GLU A 37 -12.02 -8.61 18.04
CA GLU A 37 -13.23 -7.78 18.04
C GLU A 37 -14.45 -8.50 17.44
N ALA A 38 -14.21 -9.38 16.46
CA ALA A 38 -15.25 -10.22 15.87
C ALA A 38 -15.56 -11.48 16.67
N GLY A 39 -14.92 -11.71 17.81
CA GLY A 39 -15.12 -12.87 18.67
C GLY A 39 -14.60 -14.19 18.10
N LEU A 40 -13.69 -14.16 17.13
CA LEU A 40 -13.04 -15.34 16.59
C LEU A 40 -12.09 -15.92 17.64
N ARG A 41 -12.19 -17.24 17.88
CA ARG A 41 -11.23 -17.97 18.74
C ARG A 41 -10.04 -18.40 17.90
N VAL A 42 -8.92 -17.70 18.08
CA VAL A 42 -7.70 -17.89 17.29
C VAL A 42 -6.50 -18.09 18.19
N SER A 43 -5.73 -19.14 17.92
CA SER A 43 -4.38 -19.34 18.45
C SER A 43 -3.36 -18.74 17.49
N TRP A 44 -2.45 -17.89 17.96
CA TRP A 44 -1.44 -17.24 17.14
C TRP A 44 -0.07 -17.88 17.41
N VAL A 45 0.54 -18.41 16.36
CA VAL A 45 1.88 -19.02 16.42
C VAL A 45 2.80 -18.26 15.48
N ASN A 46 3.82 -17.61 16.03
CA ASN A 46 4.79 -16.88 15.23
C ASN A 46 5.97 -17.78 14.84
N TYR A 47 6.44 -17.63 13.61
CA TYR A 47 7.59 -18.40 13.11
C TYR A 47 8.62 -17.48 12.42
N SER A 48 9.84 -17.96 12.20
CA SER A 48 10.92 -17.22 11.52
C SER A 48 11.48 -18.05 10.37
N GLY A 49 11.86 -17.37 9.29
CA GLY A 49 12.33 -18.03 8.07
C GLY A 49 11.21 -18.77 7.32
N ASP A 50 11.51 -19.91 6.79
CA ASP A 50 10.56 -20.81 6.08
C ASP A 50 10.65 -22.20 6.74
N PRO A 51 9.97 -22.41 7.88
CA PRO A 51 10.04 -23.67 8.64
C PRO A 51 9.33 -24.79 7.92
N THR A 52 9.66 -26.02 8.32
CA THR A 52 9.00 -27.24 7.86
C THR A 52 7.70 -27.51 8.62
N LEU A 53 6.83 -28.33 8.06
CA LEU A 53 5.62 -28.81 8.75
C LEU A 53 5.97 -29.56 10.05
N GLY A 54 7.04 -30.35 10.06
CA GLY A 54 7.49 -31.06 11.26
C GLY A 54 7.84 -30.14 12.43
N GLU A 55 8.32 -28.92 12.14
CA GLU A 55 8.59 -27.90 13.16
C GLU A 55 7.32 -27.20 13.65
N MET A 56 6.31 -27.06 12.77
CA MET A 56 5.11 -26.25 13.07
C MET A 56 3.93 -27.04 13.61
N LEU A 57 3.70 -28.27 13.12
CA LEU A 57 2.56 -29.13 13.51
C LEU A 57 2.40 -29.30 15.04
N PRO A 58 3.47 -29.50 15.84
CA PRO A 58 3.34 -29.66 17.29
C PRO A 58 2.75 -28.45 18.01
N GLY A 59 2.80 -27.26 17.41
CA GLY A 59 2.28 -26.01 17.99
C GLY A 59 0.85 -25.65 17.55
N ILE A 60 0.22 -26.50 16.72
CA ILE A 60 -1.10 -26.23 16.17
C ILE A 60 -2.18 -26.75 17.13
N ASP A 61 -3.13 -25.87 17.46
CA ASP A 61 -4.32 -26.18 18.24
C ASP A 61 -5.56 -26.01 17.34
N GLY A 62 -6.33 -27.09 17.18
CA GLY A 62 -7.54 -27.09 16.35
C GLY A 62 -7.42 -27.87 15.05
N ASP A 63 -8.48 -27.80 14.23
CA ASP A 63 -8.64 -28.59 13.00
C ASP A 63 -8.37 -27.77 11.72
N ARG A 64 -8.03 -26.48 11.88
CA ARG A 64 -7.80 -25.52 10.79
C ARG A 64 -6.56 -24.67 11.04
N VAL A 65 -5.79 -24.46 9.99
CA VAL A 65 -4.53 -23.72 10.03
C VAL A 65 -4.51 -22.68 8.93
N LEU A 66 -4.49 -21.40 9.31
CA LEU A 66 -4.27 -20.30 8.37
C LEU A 66 -2.76 -19.99 8.34
N VAL A 67 -2.14 -20.23 7.22
CA VAL A 67 -0.72 -19.92 7.01
C VAL A 67 -0.62 -18.57 6.31
N VAL A 68 0.03 -17.60 6.95
CA VAL A 68 0.40 -16.32 6.36
C VAL A 68 1.90 -16.36 6.11
N THR A 69 2.33 -16.18 4.86
CA THR A 69 3.76 -16.15 4.51
C THR A 69 4.27 -14.73 4.21
N ASP A 70 3.37 -13.79 3.92
CA ASP A 70 3.73 -12.39 3.74
C ASP A 70 3.29 -11.55 4.95
N PRO A 71 4.23 -10.95 5.68
CA PRO A 71 3.93 -10.17 6.89
C PRO A 71 3.24 -8.82 6.62
N GLU A 72 3.15 -8.37 5.37
CA GLU A 72 2.39 -7.17 4.97
C GLU A 72 0.91 -7.48 4.66
N THR A 73 0.41 -8.57 5.18
CA THR A 73 -0.98 -9.01 5.06
C THR A 73 -1.84 -8.42 6.18
N VAL A 74 -3.03 -7.88 5.86
CA VAL A 74 -4.04 -7.50 6.86
C VAL A 74 -5.28 -8.38 6.69
N LEU A 75 -5.56 -9.18 7.72
CA LEU A 75 -6.74 -10.04 7.78
C LEU A 75 -7.94 -9.28 8.32
N SER A 76 -9.08 -9.40 7.67
CA SER A 76 -10.38 -8.99 8.22
C SER A 76 -11.16 -10.20 8.72
N ALA A 77 -12.03 -10.01 9.71
CA ALA A 77 -12.88 -11.11 10.19
C ALA A 77 -13.81 -11.66 9.10
N PRO A 78 -14.46 -10.84 8.24
CA PRO A 78 -15.23 -11.35 7.10
C PRO A 78 -14.41 -12.27 6.19
N ALA A 79 -13.14 -11.93 5.92
CA ALA A 79 -12.28 -12.75 5.08
C ALA A 79 -11.99 -14.11 5.72
N VAL A 80 -11.64 -14.13 7.01
CA VAL A 80 -11.38 -15.38 7.75
C VAL A 80 -12.64 -16.26 7.78
N ILE A 81 -13.81 -15.68 8.05
CA ILE A 81 -15.08 -16.40 8.06
C ILE A 81 -15.38 -16.99 6.67
N ALA A 82 -15.22 -16.22 5.60
CA ALA A 82 -15.48 -16.70 4.24
C ALA A 82 -14.55 -17.86 3.84
N MET A 83 -13.27 -17.83 4.26
CA MET A 83 -12.36 -18.95 4.06
C MET A 83 -12.76 -20.17 4.88
N ILE A 84 -13.21 -20.01 6.14
CA ILE A 84 -13.71 -21.12 6.96
C ILE A 84 -14.90 -21.78 6.28
N MET A 85 -15.86 -21.01 5.79
CA MET A 85 -17.03 -21.53 5.09
C MET A 85 -16.66 -22.29 3.81
N CYS A 86 -15.62 -21.86 3.12
CA CYS A 86 -15.07 -22.59 1.97
C CYS A 86 -14.58 -24.00 2.38
N ILE A 87 -13.84 -24.10 3.48
CA ILE A 87 -13.40 -25.40 4.04
C ILE A 87 -14.59 -26.27 4.44
N GLU A 88 -15.63 -25.68 5.04
CA GLU A 88 -16.86 -26.40 5.42
C GLU A 88 -17.65 -26.91 4.21
N ASN A 89 -17.50 -26.30 3.04
CA ASN A 89 -18.06 -26.78 1.78
C ASN A 89 -17.26 -27.90 1.10
N GLY A 90 -16.26 -28.46 1.80
CA GLY A 90 -15.57 -29.68 1.39
C GLY A 90 -14.18 -29.48 0.76
N PHE A 91 -13.75 -28.25 0.54
CA PHE A 91 -12.39 -27.96 0.09
C PHE A 91 -11.37 -28.23 1.20
N ILE A 92 -10.17 -28.68 0.81
CA ILE A 92 -9.10 -28.97 1.77
C ILE A 92 -8.20 -27.78 2.05
N ALA A 93 -8.15 -26.82 1.13
CA ALA A 93 -7.46 -25.54 1.28
C ALA A 93 -8.23 -24.41 0.58
N CYS A 94 -8.13 -23.21 1.13
CA CYS A 94 -8.81 -22.04 0.62
C CYS A 94 -7.93 -20.80 0.69
N GLY A 95 -7.79 -20.10 -0.46
CA GLY A 95 -7.16 -18.79 -0.55
C GLY A 95 -8.20 -17.66 -0.57
N PRO A 96 -7.81 -16.43 -0.18
CA PRO A 96 -8.63 -15.23 -0.31
C PRO A 96 -8.54 -14.62 -1.72
N VAL A 97 -9.27 -13.52 -1.93
CA VAL A 97 -8.98 -12.54 -2.98
C VAL A 97 -8.20 -11.37 -2.38
N TYR A 98 -7.29 -10.80 -3.16
CA TYR A 98 -6.40 -9.71 -2.74
C TYR A 98 -6.72 -8.41 -3.48
N ASN A 99 -6.43 -7.29 -2.85
CA ASN A 99 -6.48 -5.97 -3.50
C ASN A 99 -5.47 -5.86 -4.65
N HIS A 100 -4.36 -6.59 -4.58
CA HIS A 100 -3.33 -6.66 -5.60
C HIS A 100 -2.62 -8.02 -5.55
N THR A 101 -2.53 -8.72 -6.67
CA THR A 101 -1.81 -9.99 -6.81
C THR A 101 -1.49 -10.27 -8.28
N ILE A 102 -0.53 -11.14 -8.54
CA ILE A 102 -0.21 -11.67 -9.87
C ILE A 102 -1.13 -12.83 -10.27
N SER A 103 -1.90 -13.39 -9.34
CA SER A 103 -2.84 -14.48 -9.59
C SER A 103 -4.20 -13.91 -10.05
N PRO A 104 -4.63 -14.10 -11.30
CA PRO A 104 -5.92 -13.58 -11.78
C PRO A 104 -7.11 -14.13 -10.99
N ASP A 105 -7.05 -15.39 -10.55
CA ASP A 105 -8.14 -16.05 -9.83
C ASP A 105 -8.35 -15.48 -8.42
N GLN A 106 -7.29 -14.90 -7.85
CA GLN A 106 -7.28 -14.29 -6.52
C GLN A 106 -7.28 -12.76 -6.55
N THR A 107 -7.51 -12.14 -7.69
CA THR A 107 -7.66 -10.67 -7.78
C THR A 107 -9.08 -10.26 -7.39
N ALA A 108 -9.20 -9.33 -6.43
CA ALA A 108 -10.48 -8.80 -5.99
C ALA A 108 -11.06 -7.80 -6.99
N ALA A 109 -12.35 -7.98 -7.36
CA ALA A 109 -13.12 -6.94 -8.04
C ALA A 109 -13.66 -5.96 -7.00
N LEU A 110 -12.88 -4.93 -6.66
CA LEU A 110 -13.26 -3.94 -5.65
C LEU A 110 -14.44 -3.09 -6.14
N PRO A 111 -15.54 -2.97 -5.37
CA PRO A 111 -16.66 -2.11 -5.72
C PRO A 111 -16.30 -0.62 -5.62
N VAL A 112 -15.37 -0.29 -4.73
CA VAL A 112 -14.81 1.04 -4.50
C VAL A 112 -13.41 0.88 -3.88
N SER A 113 -12.51 1.82 -4.13
CA SER A 113 -11.19 1.85 -3.49
C SER A 113 -11.31 2.20 -2.01
N TYR A 114 -10.36 1.73 -1.20
CA TYR A 114 -10.24 2.11 0.21
C TYR A 114 -8.91 2.86 0.45
N VAL A 115 -8.90 3.70 1.46
CA VAL A 115 -7.79 4.64 1.75
C VAL A 115 -7.24 4.50 3.17
N ASP A 116 -7.95 3.78 4.03
CA ASP A 116 -7.59 3.50 5.42
C ASP A 116 -8.22 2.18 5.90
N ILE A 117 -7.94 1.81 7.14
CA ILE A 117 -8.43 0.55 7.73
C ILE A 117 -9.96 0.51 7.84
N GLU A 118 -10.62 1.62 8.20
CA GLU A 118 -12.09 1.62 8.29
C GLU A 118 -12.75 1.42 6.93
N THR A 119 -12.24 2.09 5.90
CA THR A 119 -12.74 1.91 4.53
C THR A 119 -12.39 0.55 3.96
N TYR A 120 -11.22 -0.02 4.32
CA TYR A 120 -10.88 -1.41 4.00
C TYR A 120 -11.90 -2.39 4.58
N LEU A 121 -12.24 -2.23 5.87
CA LEU A 121 -13.24 -3.09 6.52
C LEU A 121 -14.61 -2.96 5.87
N GLU A 122 -15.05 -1.75 5.55
CA GLU A 122 -16.32 -1.52 4.86
C GLU A 122 -16.35 -2.22 3.49
N VAL A 123 -15.24 -2.14 2.72
CA VAL A 123 -15.13 -2.82 1.43
C VAL A 123 -15.07 -4.35 1.60
N ALA A 124 -14.39 -4.84 2.63
CA ALA A 124 -14.36 -6.27 2.94
C ALA A 124 -15.75 -6.81 3.32
N GLU A 125 -16.53 -6.07 4.12
CA GLU A 125 -17.93 -6.40 4.43
C GLU A 125 -18.78 -6.44 3.13
N MET A 126 -18.68 -5.41 2.28
CA MET A 126 -19.41 -5.34 1.01
C MET A 126 -19.09 -6.52 0.07
N ILE A 127 -17.80 -6.92 0.01
CA ILE A 127 -17.39 -8.07 -0.80
C ILE A 127 -17.92 -9.38 -0.18
N ALA A 128 -17.80 -9.54 1.13
CA ALA A 128 -18.30 -10.72 1.83
C ALA A 128 -19.82 -10.91 1.63
N GLU A 129 -20.60 -9.83 1.70
CA GLU A 129 -22.04 -9.86 1.45
C GLU A 129 -22.36 -10.17 -0.02
N ARG A 130 -21.69 -9.49 -0.97
CA ARG A 130 -21.92 -9.68 -2.41
C ARG A 130 -21.57 -11.08 -2.89
N GLU A 131 -20.51 -11.64 -2.36
CA GLU A 131 -19.94 -12.93 -2.75
C GLU A 131 -20.18 -14.02 -1.70
N GLU A 132 -21.24 -13.89 -0.89
CA GLU A 132 -21.55 -14.83 0.18
C GLU A 132 -21.60 -16.27 -0.34
N ASN A 133 -20.85 -17.15 0.32
CA ASN A 133 -20.74 -18.59 -0.03
C ASN A 133 -20.28 -18.89 -1.46
N ARG A 134 -19.66 -17.93 -2.17
CA ARG A 134 -19.12 -18.16 -3.52
C ARG A 134 -17.67 -18.61 -3.44
N HIS A 135 -17.43 -19.80 -3.95
CA HIS A 135 -16.10 -20.39 -4.07
C HIS A 135 -15.82 -20.77 -5.51
N SER A 136 -14.55 -20.69 -5.93
CA SER A 136 -14.11 -21.16 -7.24
C SER A 136 -12.98 -22.15 -7.05
N ALA A 137 -13.16 -23.40 -7.47
CA ALA A 137 -12.06 -24.36 -7.54
C ALA A 137 -10.96 -23.81 -8.46
N VAL A 138 -9.71 -23.98 -8.06
CA VAL A 138 -8.53 -23.52 -8.80
C VAL A 138 -7.44 -24.60 -8.79
N GLU A 139 -6.49 -24.51 -9.71
CA GLU A 139 -5.38 -25.44 -9.78
C GLU A 139 -4.33 -25.18 -8.70
N SER A 140 -4.13 -23.93 -8.32
CA SER A 140 -3.15 -23.50 -7.33
C SER A 140 -3.59 -22.24 -6.59
N LEU A 141 -3.00 -22.02 -5.42
CA LEU A 141 -3.23 -20.84 -4.56
C LEU A 141 -1.93 -20.04 -4.41
N ASP A 142 -2.08 -18.71 -4.35
CA ASP A 142 -1.00 -17.82 -3.91
C ASP A 142 -0.66 -18.14 -2.44
N PRO A 143 0.60 -18.43 -2.10
CA PRO A 143 0.99 -18.85 -0.76
C PRO A 143 0.94 -17.74 0.30
N ALA A 144 0.70 -16.48 -0.09
CA ALA A 144 0.75 -15.34 0.84
C ALA A 144 -0.18 -15.50 2.05
N CYS A 145 -1.37 -16.09 1.81
CA CYS A 145 -2.35 -16.34 2.87
C CYS A 145 -3.28 -17.49 2.44
N VAL A 146 -3.20 -18.65 3.10
CA VAL A 146 -4.02 -19.82 2.75
C VAL A 146 -4.51 -20.53 4.01
N LEU A 147 -5.80 -20.82 4.08
CA LEU A 147 -6.42 -21.63 5.11
C LEU A 147 -6.44 -23.09 4.69
N TYR A 148 -5.96 -23.99 5.55
CA TYR A 148 -5.88 -25.44 5.35
C TYR A 148 -6.70 -26.18 6.41
N ARG A 149 -7.20 -27.33 6.05
CA ARG A 149 -7.58 -28.37 7.02
C ARG A 149 -6.32 -29.01 7.58
N LEU A 150 -6.30 -29.29 8.88
CA LEU A 150 -5.14 -29.90 9.51
C LEU A 150 -4.85 -31.32 8.95
N ASP A 151 -5.88 -32.13 8.73
CA ASP A 151 -5.77 -33.46 8.17
C ASP A 151 -5.18 -33.51 6.74
N CYS A 152 -5.28 -32.40 6.01
CA CYS A 152 -4.60 -32.23 4.73
C CYS A 152 -3.08 -32.02 4.92
N LEU A 153 -2.70 -31.19 5.88
CA LEU A 153 -1.28 -30.92 6.18
C LEU A 153 -0.57 -32.16 6.73
N GLU A 154 -1.26 -32.99 7.49
CA GLU A 154 -0.74 -34.25 8.03
C GLU A 154 -0.46 -35.32 6.95
N GLN A 155 -0.98 -35.16 5.73
CA GLN A 155 -0.70 -36.04 4.59
C GLN A 155 0.57 -35.61 3.82
N LEU A 156 1.10 -34.44 4.09
CA LEU A 156 2.32 -33.93 3.46
C LEU A 156 3.57 -34.43 4.19
N PRO A 157 4.72 -34.54 3.49
CA PRO A 157 5.99 -34.82 4.14
C PRO A 157 6.30 -33.79 5.24
N ILE A 158 6.80 -34.26 6.39
CA ILE A 158 7.15 -33.34 7.50
C ILE A 158 8.29 -32.37 7.17
N GLU A 159 9.08 -32.67 6.14
CA GLU A 159 10.12 -31.80 5.58
C GLU A 159 9.57 -30.71 4.65
N CYS A 160 8.29 -30.78 4.27
CA CYS A 160 7.64 -29.79 3.42
C CYS A 160 7.68 -28.42 4.12
N ARG A 161 8.18 -27.39 3.43
CA ARG A 161 8.24 -26.02 3.93
C ARG A 161 6.90 -25.32 3.76
N LEU A 162 6.63 -24.30 4.60
CA LEU A 162 5.36 -23.56 4.53
C LEU A 162 5.13 -22.95 3.15
N SER A 163 6.16 -22.42 2.49
CA SER A 163 6.08 -21.87 1.13
C SER A 163 5.78 -22.91 0.05
N GLU A 164 6.05 -24.19 0.31
CA GLU A 164 5.91 -25.32 -0.62
C GLU A 164 4.56 -26.03 -0.48
N ILE A 165 3.74 -25.68 0.54
CA ILE A 165 2.47 -26.38 0.79
C ILE A 165 1.53 -26.32 -0.42
N PRO A 166 1.22 -25.13 -1.04
CA PRO A 166 0.27 -25.08 -2.14
C PRO A 166 0.67 -25.97 -3.33
N PRO A 167 1.90 -25.89 -3.87
CA PRO A 167 2.31 -26.75 -4.96
C PRO A 167 2.38 -28.25 -4.55
N SER A 168 2.70 -28.56 -3.29
CA SER A 168 2.75 -29.94 -2.82
C SER A 168 1.36 -30.58 -2.78
N ILE A 169 0.32 -29.85 -2.35
CA ILE A 169 -1.06 -30.33 -2.38
C ILE A 169 -1.48 -30.68 -3.80
N THR A 170 -1.19 -29.79 -4.76
CA THR A 170 -1.51 -30.01 -6.18
C THR A 170 -0.76 -31.21 -6.75
N ASN A 171 0.56 -31.31 -6.52
CA ASN A 171 1.40 -32.38 -7.05
C ASN A 171 1.02 -33.76 -6.50
N LEU A 172 0.62 -33.83 -5.23
CA LEU A 172 0.24 -35.11 -4.58
C LEU A 172 -1.26 -35.42 -4.76
N ASN A 173 -2.03 -34.53 -5.37
CA ASN A 173 -3.46 -34.67 -5.60
C ASN A 173 -4.25 -35.05 -4.32
N ILE A 174 -3.95 -34.35 -3.22
CA ILE A 174 -4.52 -34.64 -1.89
C ILE A 174 -6.02 -34.28 -1.84
N GLY A 175 -6.45 -33.26 -2.61
CA GLY A 175 -7.84 -32.85 -2.70
C GLY A 175 -8.01 -31.50 -3.43
N GLU A 176 -9.24 -31.04 -3.51
CA GLU A 176 -9.58 -29.81 -4.22
C GLU A 176 -9.30 -28.56 -3.37
N VAL A 177 -8.73 -27.53 -4.02
CA VAL A 177 -8.47 -26.22 -3.43
C VAL A 177 -9.33 -25.15 -4.10
N ALA A 178 -9.67 -24.10 -3.37
CA ALA A 178 -10.55 -23.06 -3.89
C ALA A 178 -10.14 -21.64 -3.44
N VAL A 179 -10.70 -20.67 -4.14
CA VAL A 179 -10.69 -19.25 -3.76
C VAL A 179 -12.04 -18.87 -3.19
N ALA A 180 -12.07 -18.36 -1.95
CA ALA A 180 -13.25 -17.75 -1.35
C ALA A 180 -13.43 -16.32 -1.89
N LYS A 181 -14.39 -16.11 -2.78
CA LYS A 181 -14.60 -14.82 -3.44
C LYS A 181 -15.03 -13.70 -2.47
N GLY A 182 -15.66 -14.05 -1.36
CA GLY A 182 -16.03 -13.13 -0.27
C GLY A 182 -14.91 -12.78 0.70
N ALA A 183 -13.72 -13.38 0.56
CA ALA A 183 -12.59 -13.20 1.48
C ALA A 183 -11.61 -12.13 0.99
N LEU A 184 -11.89 -10.85 1.18
CA LEU A 184 -10.93 -9.79 0.83
C LEU A 184 -9.83 -9.69 1.89
N VAL A 185 -8.59 -9.91 1.47
CA VAL A 185 -7.37 -9.71 2.26
C VAL A 185 -6.56 -8.58 1.66
N HIS A 186 -6.12 -7.60 2.47
CA HIS A 186 -5.19 -6.59 2.04
C HIS A 186 -3.77 -7.17 1.99
N TYR A 187 -3.09 -6.94 0.89
CA TYR A 187 -1.78 -7.51 0.61
C TYR A 187 -0.83 -6.43 0.09
N GLY A 188 0.26 -6.24 0.82
CA GLY A 188 1.38 -5.40 0.42
C GLY A 188 1.12 -3.89 0.43
N PHE A 189 2.14 -3.15 0.79
CA PHE A 189 2.19 -1.68 0.71
C PHE A 189 3.23 -1.25 -0.34
N LYS A 190 3.23 -1.92 -1.49
CA LYS A 190 4.23 -1.69 -2.54
C LYS A 190 4.03 -0.33 -3.22
N ASN A 191 5.06 0.48 -3.17
CA ASN A 191 5.17 1.75 -3.90
C ASN A 191 6.01 1.54 -5.18
N ASP A 192 5.47 0.78 -6.13
CA ASP A 192 6.10 0.60 -7.45
C ASP A 192 5.33 1.40 -8.51
N PHE A 193 5.23 2.71 -8.28
CA PHE A 193 4.44 3.57 -9.14
C PHE A 193 5.30 4.21 -10.23
N GLU A 194 4.98 3.92 -11.49
CA GLU A 194 5.54 4.63 -12.64
C GLU A 194 5.07 6.10 -12.71
N ARG A 195 4.11 6.52 -11.86
CA ARG A 195 3.60 7.89 -11.73
C ARG A 195 3.31 8.54 -13.08
N GLU A 196 2.54 7.86 -13.90
CA GLU A 196 2.11 8.36 -15.22
C GLU A 196 1.44 9.72 -15.10
N ASP A 197 0.69 9.95 -14.03
CA ASP A 197 0.04 11.21 -13.69
C ASP A 197 1.02 12.41 -13.56
N LEU A 198 2.24 12.18 -13.08
CA LEU A 198 3.30 13.19 -13.03
C LEU A 198 4.03 13.31 -14.38
N VAL A 199 4.25 12.17 -15.07
CA VAL A 199 4.91 12.14 -16.38
C VAL A 199 4.12 12.95 -17.42
N GLU A 200 2.79 12.86 -17.42
CA GLU A 200 1.91 13.63 -18.30
C GLU A 200 2.02 15.16 -18.12
N LEU A 201 2.47 15.62 -16.96
CA LEU A 201 2.68 17.03 -16.70
C LEU A 201 4.02 17.57 -17.20
N VAL A 202 4.94 16.70 -17.66
CA VAL A 202 6.27 17.11 -18.12
C VAL A 202 6.17 17.87 -19.45
N PRO A 203 6.55 19.17 -19.50
CA PRO A 203 6.49 19.93 -20.74
C PRO A 203 7.46 19.38 -21.80
N GLU A 204 7.07 19.43 -23.08
CA GLU A 204 7.93 18.97 -24.20
C GLU A 204 9.28 19.71 -24.24
N SER A 205 9.31 20.97 -23.78
CA SER A 205 10.52 21.80 -23.73
C SER A 205 11.53 21.36 -22.67
N ALA A 206 11.11 20.55 -21.66
CA ALA A 206 12.04 20.10 -20.63
C ALA A 206 12.96 19.00 -21.16
N LYS A 207 14.27 19.22 -21.07
CA LYS A 207 15.32 18.30 -21.53
C LYS A 207 16.22 17.81 -20.40
N ARG A 208 16.37 18.62 -19.35
CA ARG A 208 17.20 18.32 -18.20
C ARG A 208 16.34 18.32 -16.93
N ILE A 209 16.12 17.13 -16.38
CA ILE A 209 15.14 16.89 -15.32
C ILE A 209 15.86 16.34 -14.08
N LEU A 210 15.48 16.87 -12.93
CA LEU A 210 15.89 16.37 -11.61
C LEU A 210 14.67 15.72 -10.94
N ASP A 211 14.81 14.49 -10.48
CA ASP A 211 13.79 13.75 -9.75
C ASP A 211 14.21 13.54 -8.30
N ILE A 212 13.51 14.18 -7.37
CA ILE A 212 13.78 14.11 -5.93
C ILE A 212 12.98 12.96 -5.33
N GLY A 213 13.67 12.03 -4.66
CA GLY A 213 13.08 10.82 -4.10
C GLY A 213 12.74 9.80 -5.18
N CYS A 214 13.70 9.53 -6.07
CA CYS A 214 13.45 8.65 -7.22
C CYS A 214 13.20 7.18 -6.86
N ALA A 215 13.28 6.79 -5.59
CA ALA A 215 13.02 5.43 -5.08
C ALA A 215 13.70 4.35 -5.95
N ILE A 216 12.97 3.31 -6.36
CA ILE A 216 13.48 2.24 -7.25
C ILE A 216 13.48 2.63 -8.74
N GLY A 217 13.07 3.86 -9.08
CA GLY A 217 13.16 4.40 -10.44
C GLY A 217 11.91 4.26 -11.30
N GLY A 218 10.72 4.01 -10.71
CA GLY A 218 9.48 3.83 -11.47
C GLY A 218 9.14 5.02 -12.36
N TYR A 219 9.16 6.25 -11.83
CA TYR A 219 8.96 7.48 -12.60
C TYR A 219 9.96 7.61 -13.76
N GLY A 220 11.25 7.40 -13.49
CA GLY A 220 12.30 7.47 -14.52
C GLY A 220 12.11 6.43 -15.62
N LYS A 221 11.76 5.20 -15.27
CA LYS A 221 11.43 4.12 -16.21
C LYS A 221 10.31 4.56 -17.17
N ARG A 222 9.20 5.08 -16.62
CA ARG A 222 8.07 5.55 -17.42
C ARG A 222 8.45 6.74 -18.31
N LEU A 223 9.12 7.73 -17.74
CA LEU A 223 9.53 8.93 -18.46
C LEU A 223 10.51 8.62 -19.58
N LYS A 224 11.53 7.79 -19.36
CA LYS A 224 12.50 7.36 -20.38
C LYS A 224 11.87 6.50 -21.47
N THR A 225 10.79 5.76 -21.16
CA THR A 225 10.04 5.00 -22.17
C THR A 225 9.36 5.93 -23.18
N VAL A 226 8.80 7.05 -22.75
CA VAL A 226 8.11 8.00 -23.64
C VAL A 226 9.02 9.10 -24.18
N ARG A 227 10.13 9.39 -23.48
CA ARG A 227 11.08 10.45 -23.81
C ARG A 227 12.53 10.03 -23.54
N PRO A 228 13.09 9.10 -24.35
CA PRO A 228 14.44 8.56 -24.11
C PRO A 228 15.58 9.57 -24.24
N GLU A 229 15.33 10.71 -24.92
CA GLU A 229 16.31 11.74 -25.21
C GLU A 229 16.63 12.69 -24.05
N ILE A 230 15.82 12.72 -22.99
CA ILE A 230 16.02 13.63 -21.87
C ILE A 230 17.20 13.20 -20.99
N PHE A 231 17.87 14.18 -20.39
CA PHE A 231 18.78 13.93 -19.28
C PHE A 231 17.99 13.89 -17.97
N LEU A 232 18.05 12.78 -17.25
CA LEU A 232 17.32 12.54 -16.01
C LEU A 232 18.28 12.19 -14.87
N MET A 233 18.34 13.06 -13.85
CA MET A 233 19.10 12.84 -12.63
C MET A 233 18.16 12.51 -11.48
N GLY A 234 18.48 11.46 -10.70
CA GLY A 234 17.75 11.07 -9.51
C GLY A 234 18.46 11.46 -8.22
N VAL A 235 17.70 11.71 -7.16
CA VAL A 235 18.19 11.82 -5.78
C VAL A 235 17.42 10.83 -4.92
N GLU A 236 18.13 9.95 -4.22
CA GLU A 236 17.52 8.95 -3.33
C GLU A 236 18.44 8.67 -2.14
N GLN A 237 17.87 8.75 -0.93
CA GLN A 237 18.63 8.52 0.31
C GLN A 237 18.88 7.04 0.62
N ASN A 238 17.97 6.16 0.19
CA ASN A 238 18.11 4.73 0.42
C ASN A 238 19.07 4.13 -0.63
N PRO A 239 20.23 3.59 -0.22
CA PRO A 239 21.25 3.13 -1.17
C PRO A 239 20.80 1.95 -2.03
N VAL A 240 19.90 1.09 -1.51
CA VAL A 240 19.38 -0.07 -2.25
C VAL A 240 18.39 0.37 -3.32
N MET A 241 17.50 1.30 -2.98
CA MET A 241 16.54 1.88 -3.93
C MET A 241 17.29 2.69 -5.00
N ALA A 242 18.25 3.55 -4.61
CA ALA A 242 19.09 4.31 -5.52
C ALA A 242 19.81 3.42 -6.54
N GLN A 243 20.39 2.30 -6.07
CA GLN A 243 21.01 1.32 -6.95
C GLN A 243 20.05 0.71 -7.97
N SER A 244 18.80 0.49 -7.57
CA SER A 244 17.77 0.00 -8.49
C SER A 244 17.37 1.04 -9.53
N ALA A 245 17.33 2.32 -9.15
CA ALA A 245 16.99 3.45 -10.02
C ALA A 245 18.04 3.70 -11.11
N GLU A 246 19.32 3.43 -10.87
CA GLU A 246 20.43 3.62 -11.84
C GLU A 246 20.17 2.97 -13.22
N ARG A 247 19.26 2.01 -13.30
CA ARG A 247 18.87 1.38 -14.58
C ARG A 247 18.10 2.31 -15.51
N TYR A 248 17.49 3.36 -14.95
CA TYR A 248 16.55 4.22 -15.65
C TYR A 248 16.95 5.70 -15.65
N TYR A 249 18.01 6.06 -14.92
CA TYR A 249 18.52 7.43 -14.77
C TYR A 249 19.91 7.55 -15.38
N ASP A 250 20.23 8.73 -15.89
CA ASP A 250 21.57 9.02 -16.40
C ASP A 250 22.57 9.23 -15.26
N ASP A 251 22.08 9.69 -14.09
CA ASP A 251 22.87 9.83 -12.87
C ASP A 251 21.96 9.72 -11.64
N VAL A 252 22.46 9.16 -10.53
CA VAL A 252 21.74 9.06 -9.25
C VAL A 252 22.61 9.46 -8.08
N VAL A 253 22.21 10.52 -7.38
CA VAL A 253 22.87 11.01 -6.18
C VAL A 253 22.29 10.32 -4.95
N ARG A 254 23.14 9.61 -4.20
CA ARG A 254 22.73 8.79 -3.04
C ARG A 254 22.89 9.57 -1.74
N CYS A 255 21.98 10.49 -1.46
CA CYS A 255 21.96 11.25 -0.21
C CYS A 255 20.55 11.78 0.10
N PRO A 256 20.28 12.19 1.36
CA PRO A 256 19.09 12.96 1.67
C PRO A 256 19.01 14.24 0.83
N VAL A 257 17.80 14.65 0.46
CA VAL A 257 17.61 15.88 -0.34
C VAL A 257 18.12 17.12 0.36
N GLU A 258 18.12 17.13 1.68
CA GLU A 258 18.65 18.22 2.52
C GLU A 258 20.17 18.41 2.34
N GLU A 259 20.89 17.35 1.98
CA GLU A 259 22.36 17.35 1.84
C GLU A 259 22.83 17.46 0.38
N VAL A 260 21.90 17.34 -0.57
CA VAL A 260 22.21 17.43 -2.00
C VAL A 260 22.89 18.76 -2.32
N ASN A 261 24.09 18.71 -2.89
CA ASN A 261 24.83 19.89 -3.33
C ASN A 261 24.92 19.94 -4.86
N LEU A 262 23.86 20.42 -5.49
CA LEU A 262 23.77 20.62 -6.94
C LEU A 262 23.80 22.11 -7.26
N THR A 263 24.49 22.46 -8.35
CA THR A 263 24.60 23.82 -8.87
C THR A 263 24.02 23.96 -10.28
N ASP A 264 23.50 22.86 -10.80
CA ASP A 264 22.98 22.78 -12.16
C ASP A 264 21.63 23.48 -12.34
N ASN A 265 21.43 24.04 -13.51
CA ASN A 265 20.15 24.64 -13.92
C ASN A 265 19.29 23.58 -14.64
N PHE A 266 18.28 23.07 -13.96
CA PHE A 266 17.34 22.13 -14.53
C PHE A 266 16.17 22.85 -15.22
N ASP A 267 15.64 22.21 -16.27
CA ASP A 267 14.40 22.66 -16.91
C ASP A 267 13.19 22.32 -16.05
N LEU A 268 13.28 21.21 -15.32
CA LEU A 268 12.21 20.70 -14.47
C LEU A 268 12.80 19.97 -13.26
N VAL A 269 12.15 20.17 -12.11
CA VAL A 269 12.30 19.34 -10.91
C VAL A 269 11.02 18.59 -10.65
N ASN A 270 11.08 17.26 -10.50
CA ASN A 270 10.01 16.42 -10.01
C ASN A 270 10.19 16.16 -8.51
N CYS A 271 9.10 16.20 -7.75
CA CYS A 271 9.08 16.01 -6.30
C CYS A 271 7.76 15.32 -5.89
N GLY A 272 7.58 14.08 -6.35
CA GLY A 272 6.35 13.31 -6.11
C GLY A 272 6.35 12.64 -4.75
N ASP A 273 5.39 12.98 -3.88
CA ASP A 273 5.21 12.42 -2.52
C ASP A 273 6.49 12.49 -1.67
N ILE A 274 7.10 13.66 -1.62
CA ILE A 274 8.35 13.90 -0.89
C ILE A 274 8.19 14.94 0.21
N LEU A 275 7.46 16.04 -0.04
CA LEU A 275 7.41 17.17 0.90
C LEU A 275 6.87 16.78 2.27
N GLU A 276 5.93 15.85 2.34
CA GLU A 276 5.36 15.34 3.58
C GLU A 276 6.36 14.56 4.45
N HIS A 277 7.41 14.02 3.84
CA HIS A 277 8.47 13.30 4.54
C HIS A 277 9.58 14.19 5.09
N LEU A 278 9.64 15.46 4.66
CA LEU A 278 10.72 16.36 5.01
C LEU A 278 10.47 17.08 6.35
N ARG A 279 11.53 17.31 7.10
CA ARG A 279 11.46 18.10 8.34
C ARG A 279 11.13 19.57 8.07
N ASP A 280 11.73 20.14 7.01
CA ASP A 280 11.52 21.52 6.57
C ASP A 280 11.27 21.61 5.05
N PRO A 281 10.06 21.26 4.58
CA PRO A 281 9.71 21.31 3.17
C PRO A 281 9.76 22.73 2.58
N TRP A 282 9.56 23.75 3.39
CA TRP A 282 9.58 25.17 2.94
C TRP A 282 10.97 25.60 2.49
N SER A 283 12.01 25.26 3.27
CA SER A 283 13.41 25.52 2.87
C SER A 283 13.80 24.70 1.65
N ILE A 284 13.34 23.45 1.55
CA ILE A 284 13.61 22.61 0.38
C ILE A 284 12.91 23.19 -0.87
N LEU A 285 11.67 23.63 -0.80
CA LEU A 285 10.99 24.28 -1.94
C LEU A 285 11.77 25.50 -2.47
N LYS A 286 12.30 26.36 -1.58
CA LYS A 286 13.16 27.49 -1.96
C LYS A 286 14.43 27.02 -2.64
N ARG A 287 15.05 25.95 -2.13
CA ARG A 287 16.24 25.33 -2.72
C ARG A 287 15.96 24.75 -4.10
N LEU A 288 14.85 24.00 -4.26
CA LEU A 288 14.46 23.48 -5.56
C LEU A 288 14.21 24.60 -6.58
N ASN A 289 13.63 25.72 -6.12
CA ASN A 289 13.48 26.92 -6.96
C ASN A 289 14.87 27.41 -7.43
N SER A 290 15.90 27.42 -6.57
CA SER A 290 17.24 27.87 -6.96
C SER A 290 17.93 26.93 -7.98
N LEU A 291 17.58 25.65 -8.02
CA LEU A 291 18.12 24.68 -8.98
C LEU A 291 17.48 24.78 -10.37
N LEU A 292 16.33 25.43 -10.47
CA LEU A 292 15.63 25.64 -11.72
C LEU A 292 16.17 26.85 -12.48
N ARG A 293 16.27 26.76 -13.81
CA ARG A 293 16.44 27.95 -14.66
C ARG A 293 15.23 28.88 -14.55
N HIS A 294 15.37 30.12 -14.97
CA HIS A 294 14.22 31.04 -15.06
C HIS A 294 13.16 30.48 -16.01
N GLY A 295 11.90 30.46 -15.57
CA GLY A 295 10.81 29.81 -16.28
C GLY A 295 10.86 28.27 -16.26
N GLY A 296 11.71 27.68 -15.43
CA GLY A 296 11.75 26.22 -15.20
C GLY A 296 10.55 25.76 -14.36
N TYR A 297 10.27 24.47 -14.39
CA TYR A 297 9.06 23.87 -13.84
C TYR A 297 9.35 23.05 -12.58
N LEU A 298 8.44 23.13 -11.63
CA LEU A 298 8.33 22.18 -10.52
C LEU A 298 7.05 21.35 -10.73
N ILE A 299 7.18 20.02 -10.74
CA ILE A 299 6.06 19.10 -10.64
C ILE A 299 6.15 18.44 -9.27
N LEU A 300 5.04 18.42 -8.55
CA LEU A 300 4.98 17.76 -7.26
C LEU A 300 3.61 17.12 -7.00
N SER A 301 3.60 16.15 -6.10
CA SER A 301 2.39 15.68 -5.45
C SER A 301 2.53 15.70 -3.94
N VAL A 302 1.40 15.87 -3.25
CA VAL A 302 1.31 15.76 -1.79
C VAL A 302 -0.08 15.23 -1.39
N PRO A 303 -0.17 14.38 -0.35
CA PRO A 303 -1.44 13.91 0.17
C PRO A 303 -2.24 15.04 0.84
N ASN A 304 -3.57 14.95 0.75
CA ASN A 304 -4.48 15.90 1.35
C ASN A 304 -4.89 15.53 2.77
N ALA A 305 -4.38 16.22 3.76
CA ALA A 305 -4.80 16.05 5.16
C ALA A 305 -6.27 16.45 5.42
N GLY A 306 -6.90 17.20 4.50
CA GLY A 306 -8.32 17.53 4.54
C GLY A 306 -9.24 16.46 3.97
N HIS A 307 -8.72 15.30 3.58
CA HIS A 307 -9.54 14.19 3.07
C HIS A 307 -10.54 13.71 4.13
N TRP A 308 -11.76 13.37 3.72
CA TRP A 308 -12.87 13.04 4.61
C TRP A 308 -12.54 11.93 5.63
N SER A 309 -11.70 10.95 5.26
CA SER A 309 -11.35 9.85 6.18
C SER A 309 -10.48 10.33 7.34
N VAL A 310 -9.54 11.24 7.07
CA VAL A 310 -8.69 11.88 8.10
C VAL A 310 -9.55 12.77 9.00
N VAL A 311 -10.40 13.61 8.41
CA VAL A 311 -11.32 14.49 9.14
C VAL A 311 -12.27 13.67 10.04
N ARG A 312 -12.86 12.61 9.51
CA ARG A 312 -13.72 11.68 10.27
C ARG A 312 -13.00 11.12 11.50
N ASP A 313 -11.77 10.65 11.32
CA ASP A 313 -10.99 10.04 12.40
C ASP A 313 -10.60 11.07 13.46
N LEU A 314 -10.20 12.26 13.07
CA LEU A 314 -9.93 13.37 14.00
C LEU A 314 -11.17 13.74 14.81
N LEU A 315 -12.36 13.80 14.21
CA LEU A 315 -13.63 14.05 14.93
C LEU A 315 -13.99 12.92 15.89
N LYS A 316 -13.51 11.70 15.65
CA LYS A 316 -13.63 10.54 16.57
C LYS A 316 -12.50 10.49 17.62
N GLY A 317 -11.62 11.51 17.69
CA GLY A 317 -10.48 11.54 18.60
C GLY A 317 -9.38 10.54 18.23
N ARG A 318 -9.26 10.15 16.95
CA ARG A 318 -8.29 9.17 16.48
C ARG A 318 -7.30 9.80 15.52
N PHE A 319 -6.04 9.39 15.64
CA PHE A 319 -4.97 9.68 14.68
C PHE A 319 -4.07 8.46 14.62
N ARG A 320 -4.36 7.55 13.70
CA ARG A 320 -3.68 6.26 13.59
C ARG A 320 -2.68 6.30 12.45
N TYR A 321 -1.41 6.17 12.78
CA TYR A 321 -0.39 5.96 11.76
C TYR A 321 -0.57 4.59 11.09
N VAL A 322 -0.32 4.56 9.79
CA VAL A 322 -0.43 3.37 8.92
C VAL A 322 0.87 3.20 8.12
N PRO A 323 1.15 2.01 7.56
CA PRO A 323 2.36 1.79 6.77
C PRO A 323 2.44 2.59 5.48
N ALA A 324 1.30 2.91 4.87
CA ALA A 324 1.22 3.71 3.64
C ALA A 324 -0.10 4.48 3.57
N GLY A 325 -0.20 5.45 2.68
CA GLY A 325 -1.40 6.29 2.49
C GLY A 325 -1.34 7.61 3.27
N LEU A 326 -2.50 8.25 3.47
CA LEU A 326 -2.59 9.63 3.98
C LEU A 326 -1.90 9.85 5.33
N LEU A 327 -2.01 8.90 6.26
CA LEU A 327 -1.40 8.96 7.59
C LEU A 327 -0.21 8.00 7.68
N CYS A 328 0.59 7.88 6.61
CA CYS A 328 1.81 7.07 6.62
C CYS A 328 2.71 7.47 7.80
N VAL A 329 3.30 6.46 8.46
CA VAL A 329 4.16 6.65 9.65
C VAL A 329 5.39 7.54 9.37
N THR A 330 5.81 7.61 8.11
CA THR A 330 6.93 8.44 7.66
C THR A 330 6.56 9.87 7.33
N HIS A 331 5.25 10.23 7.33
CA HIS A 331 4.82 11.60 7.11
C HIS A 331 5.08 12.45 8.36
N LEU A 332 5.86 13.50 8.17
CA LEU A 332 6.20 14.48 9.20
C LEU A 332 5.41 15.78 9.05
N ARG A 333 4.84 16.02 7.85
CA ARG A 333 4.08 17.21 7.49
C ARG A 333 2.80 16.84 6.77
N TRP A 334 1.77 17.63 6.98
CA TRP A 334 0.46 17.42 6.38
C TRP A 334 0.03 18.70 5.66
N PHE A 335 -0.44 18.54 4.42
CA PHE A 335 -0.84 19.65 3.58
C PHE A 335 -2.34 19.61 3.33
N THR A 336 -2.94 20.80 3.29
CA THR A 336 -4.24 21.07 2.70
C THR A 336 -4.03 21.89 1.42
N GLU A 337 -5.07 22.09 0.61
CA GLU A 337 -4.94 22.89 -0.60
C GLU A 337 -4.38 24.29 -0.32
N SER A 338 -4.89 24.97 0.70
CA SER A 338 -4.44 26.33 1.04
C SER A 338 -2.98 26.34 1.49
N SER A 339 -2.56 25.38 2.32
CA SER A 339 -1.19 25.36 2.84
C SER A 339 -0.15 25.04 1.77
N ILE A 340 -0.43 24.14 0.82
CA ILE A 340 0.52 23.85 -0.26
C ILE A 340 0.59 25.02 -1.27
N ARG A 341 -0.53 25.69 -1.57
CA ARG A 341 -0.54 26.88 -2.42
C ARG A 341 0.31 28.01 -1.82
N ASN A 342 0.14 28.28 -0.53
CA ASN A 342 0.92 29.30 0.18
C ASN A 342 2.42 28.94 0.19
N ALA A 343 2.77 27.69 0.48
CA ALA A 343 4.16 27.22 0.48
C ALA A 343 4.86 27.43 -0.89
N LEU A 344 4.15 27.14 -1.98
CA LEU A 344 4.66 27.34 -3.34
C LEU A 344 4.83 28.83 -3.67
N GLU A 345 3.86 29.66 -3.31
CA GLU A 345 3.94 31.11 -3.54
C GLU A 345 5.09 31.74 -2.77
N GLU A 346 5.26 31.39 -1.49
CA GLU A 346 6.36 31.85 -0.64
C GLU A 346 7.74 31.37 -1.12
N ALA A 347 7.79 30.22 -1.80
CA ALA A 347 9.01 29.70 -2.41
C ALA A 347 9.29 30.30 -3.81
N GLY A 348 8.47 31.24 -4.31
CA GLY A 348 8.69 31.92 -5.59
C GLY A 348 8.15 31.17 -6.81
N PHE A 349 7.16 30.32 -6.65
CA PHE A 349 6.49 29.61 -7.75
C PHE A 349 5.14 30.25 -8.12
N SER A 350 4.76 30.14 -9.38
CA SER A 350 3.40 30.39 -9.88
C SER A 350 2.79 29.07 -10.32
N ILE A 351 1.63 28.72 -9.77
CA ILE A 351 0.93 27.47 -10.12
C ILE A 351 0.28 27.64 -11.50
N GLU A 352 0.62 26.72 -12.43
CA GLU A 352 0.00 26.64 -13.76
C GLU A 352 -1.12 25.59 -13.79
N THR A 353 -0.87 24.42 -13.19
CA THR A 353 -1.81 23.30 -13.16
C THR A 353 -1.99 22.85 -11.71
N PHE A 354 -3.24 22.67 -11.32
CA PHE A 354 -3.58 22.15 -9.99
C PHE A 354 -4.69 21.10 -10.15
N GLN A 355 -4.30 19.85 -10.05
CA GLN A 355 -5.21 18.72 -10.13
C GLN A 355 -5.52 18.18 -8.73
N ARG A 356 -6.75 17.76 -8.55
CA ARG A 356 -7.24 17.09 -7.33
C ARG A 356 -7.57 15.65 -7.69
N LYS A 357 -6.70 14.73 -7.30
CA LYS A 357 -6.91 13.30 -7.48
C LYS A 357 -7.94 12.84 -6.47
N GLN A 358 -9.11 12.48 -6.95
CA GLN A 358 -10.22 12.05 -6.12
C GLN A 358 -10.30 10.54 -6.08
N ILE A 359 -10.63 9.99 -4.91
CA ILE A 359 -10.98 8.59 -4.75
C ILE A 359 -12.47 8.56 -4.37
N PRO A 360 -13.30 7.81 -5.11
CA PRO A 360 -14.72 7.67 -4.78
C PRO A 360 -14.87 7.17 -3.33
N PRO A 361 -15.67 7.86 -2.50
CA PRO A 361 -15.87 7.45 -1.12
C PRO A 361 -16.71 6.18 -1.03
N THR A 362 -16.52 5.42 0.05
CA THR A 362 -17.43 4.33 0.42
C THR A 362 -18.83 4.86 0.73
N PRO A 363 -19.89 4.01 0.78
CA PRO A 363 -21.24 4.45 1.15
C PRO A 363 -21.31 5.20 2.49
N ARG A 364 -20.56 4.73 3.53
CA ARG A 364 -20.47 5.43 4.83
C ARG A 364 -19.71 6.74 4.70
N GLY A 365 -18.65 6.77 3.87
CA GLY A 365 -17.91 7.99 3.54
C GLY A 365 -18.78 9.02 2.84
N GLN A 366 -19.58 8.62 1.86
CA GLN A 366 -20.52 9.50 1.18
C GLN A 366 -21.55 10.12 2.13
N ALA A 367 -22.07 9.32 3.08
CA ALA A 367 -22.98 9.83 4.09
C ALA A 367 -22.30 10.85 5.01
N PHE A 368 -21.05 10.58 5.44
CA PHE A 368 -20.26 11.51 6.23
C PHE A 368 -20.02 12.84 5.50
N ILE A 369 -19.59 12.79 4.23
CA ILE A 369 -19.33 13.99 3.40
C ILE A 369 -20.61 14.83 3.27
N ARG A 370 -21.75 14.21 2.96
CA ARG A 370 -23.03 14.94 2.87
C ARG A 370 -23.36 15.69 4.17
N ASN A 371 -23.17 15.02 5.33
CA ASN A 371 -23.44 15.65 6.63
C ASN A 371 -22.50 16.84 6.90
N MET A 372 -21.19 16.70 6.58
CA MET A 372 -20.23 17.78 6.78
C MET A 372 -20.52 18.97 5.86
N CYS A 373 -20.81 18.74 4.59
CA CYS A 373 -21.21 19.81 3.66
C CYS A 373 -22.49 20.51 4.10
N ALA A 374 -23.50 19.75 4.53
CA ALA A 374 -24.76 20.33 5.04
C ALA A 374 -24.58 21.17 6.31
N ALA A 375 -23.59 20.83 7.14
CA ALA A 375 -23.23 21.61 8.32
C ALA A 375 -22.26 22.78 8.03
N GLY A 376 -21.86 22.99 6.76
CA GLY A 376 -20.95 24.07 6.35
C GLY A 376 -19.46 23.78 6.58
N TYR A 377 -19.09 22.52 6.82
CA TYR A 377 -17.69 22.09 7.03
C TYR A 377 -17.08 21.49 5.74
N GLY A 378 -16.59 22.37 4.86
CA GLY A 378 -15.98 21.98 3.59
C GLY A 378 -16.99 21.79 2.45
N ASP A 379 -16.48 21.32 1.33
CA ASP A 379 -17.24 20.96 0.14
C ASP A 379 -16.86 19.53 -0.31
N GLU A 380 -17.72 18.90 -1.11
CA GLU A 380 -17.53 17.53 -1.55
C GLU A 380 -16.20 17.31 -2.27
N LYS A 381 -15.81 18.26 -3.14
CA LYS A 381 -14.58 18.18 -3.91
C LYS A 381 -13.33 18.19 -3.02
N SER A 382 -13.30 19.10 -2.03
CA SER A 382 -12.20 19.16 -1.05
C SER A 382 -12.11 17.89 -0.22
N LEU A 383 -13.27 17.39 0.28
CA LEU A 383 -13.33 16.24 1.14
C LEU A 383 -13.00 14.92 0.41
N THR A 384 -13.30 14.79 -0.88
CA THR A 384 -12.98 13.60 -1.68
C THR A 384 -11.59 13.63 -2.31
N THR A 385 -10.91 14.77 -2.27
CA THR A 385 -9.54 14.87 -2.80
C THR A 385 -8.57 14.12 -1.89
N ASN A 386 -7.91 13.11 -2.46
CA ASN A 386 -6.90 12.30 -1.77
C ASN A 386 -5.50 12.91 -1.87
N GLU A 387 -5.18 13.44 -3.04
CA GLU A 387 -3.84 13.92 -3.38
C GLU A 387 -3.95 15.17 -4.28
N PHE A 388 -3.04 16.13 -4.07
CA PHE A 388 -2.84 17.26 -4.95
C PHE A 388 -1.68 16.98 -5.89
N ILE A 389 -1.88 17.14 -7.20
CA ILE A 389 -0.87 17.05 -8.24
C ILE A 389 -0.72 18.41 -8.88
N ILE A 390 0.49 18.95 -8.86
CA ILE A 390 0.73 20.36 -9.15
C ILE A 390 1.89 20.51 -10.14
N ARG A 391 1.68 21.32 -11.17
CA ARG A 391 2.77 21.90 -11.95
C ARG A 391 2.82 23.39 -11.69
N ALA A 392 4.01 23.87 -11.31
CA ALA A 392 4.26 25.29 -11.05
C ALA A 392 5.52 25.74 -11.80
N VAL A 393 5.60 27.04 -12.05
CA VAL A 393 6.70 27.68 -12.79
C VAL A 393 7.47 28.60 -11.87
N LYS A 394 8.81 28.59 -11.97
CA LYS A 394 9.67 29.55 -11.28
C LYS A 394 9.43 30.96 -11.82
N ARG A 395 9.08 31.90 -10.91
CA ARG A 395 8.92 33.34 -11.20
C ARG A 395 10.22 34.03 -11.55
#